data_8587b11b5aaa800166200deaf647cec5
#
_entry.id   8587b11b5aaa800166200deaf647cec5
#
_cell.length_a   1.000
_cell.length_b   1.000
_cell.length_c   1.000
_cell.angle_alpha   90.00
_cell.angle_beta   90.00
_cell.angle_gamma   90.00
#
_symmetry.space_group_name_H-M   'P 1'
#
loop_
_entity.id
_entity.type
_entity.pdbx_description
1 polymer ?
#
loop_
_entity_poly.entity_id
_entity_poly.type
_entity_poly.pdbx_seq_one_letter_code
_entity_poly.pdbx_strand_id
1 'polypeptide(L)'
;QCLVGSEMCIRDSSKEPLFLLEEKYSGKSTADKIADLRKVMEKEGANVHILTSLYDIAWLLNIRGGDIDYVPVILSYLVLTDKECIWFLQEEVVDEKIAAYLKENHITTRPYDAIYDYVKEIPADACVLMNGNTVNYRITSSLKKEIRIVDQPNPTEIMKAVKNPVEVENIRKAHVKDGVAFTKFMYWLKTNIGKIPMTEISASDYLEARRREQDNFIELSFDTICAYGPNAAMMHYAACLLYTSPS
;
A
#
# COMPACT_ATOMS: atom_id res chain seq x y z
N GLN A 1 10.97 -13.78 -14.35
CA GLN A 1 12.16 -14.55 -14.77
C GLN A 1 13.07 -14.86 -13.59
N CYS A 2 12.52 -15.58 -12.63
CA CYS A 2 13.29 -16.14 -11.55
C CYS A 2 13.65 -17.55 -11.93
N LEU A 3 14.74 -17.72 -12.57
CA LEU A 3 15.30 -19.02 -12.80
C LEU A 3 16.73 -19.02 -12.30
N VAL A 4 16.98 -19.98 -11.45
CA VAL A 4 18.29 -20.47 -11.05
C VAL A 4 18.84 -19.85 -9.76
N GLY A 5 18.70 -20.63 -8.72
CA GLY A 5 19.43 -20.49 -7.45
C GLY A 5 18.49 -20.51 -6.25
N SER A 6 18.70 -21.41 -5.35
CA SER A 6 18.00 -21.54 -4.06
C SER A 6 18.05 -20.27 -3.19
N GLU A 7 18.94 -19.36 -3.49
CA GLU A 7 19.08 -18.07 -2.79
C GLU A 7 18.04 -17.03 -3.20
N MET A 8 17.35 -17.21 -4.32
CA MET A 8 16.37 -16.26 -4.83
C MET A 8 14.99 -16.32 -4.16
N CYS A 9 14.76 -17.30 -3.31
CA CYS A 9 13.50 -17.45 -2.58
C CYS A 9 13.53 -16.85 -1.16
N ILE A 10 14.69 -16.45 -0.69
CA ILE A 10 14.84 -15.77 0.61
C ILE A 10 14.92 -14.28 0.31
N ARG A 11 13.77 -13.63 0.15
CA ARG A 11 13.73 -12.19 0.29
C ARG A 11 13.83 -11.89 1.77
N ASP A 12 14.91 -11.24 2.16
CA ASP A 12 14.95 -10.58 3.45
C ASP A 12 13.73 -9.64 3.53
N SER A 13 13.10 -9.60 4.69
CA SER A 13 11.98 -8.68 4.90
C SER A 13 12.45 -7.26 4.60
N SER A 14 11.64 -6.50 3.87
CA SER A 14 11.95 -5.12 3.54
C SER A 14 12.16 -4.30 4.81
N LYS A 15 13.12 -3.38 4.77
CA LYS A 15 13.46 -2.44 5.85
C LYS A 15 13.35 -1.00 5.37
N GLU A 16 12.48 -0.77 4.40
CA GLU A 16 12.25 0.56 3.88
C GLU A 16 11.65 1.49 4.94
N PRO A 17 12.07 2.76 4.99
CA PRO A 17 11.62 3.69 6.01
C PRO A 17 10.12 3.98 5.92
N LEU A 18 9.51 4.15 7.08
CA LEU A 18 8.12 4.56 7.20
C LEU A 18 8.00 6.09 7.16
N PHE A 19 6.87 6.58 6.64
CA PHE A 19 6.54 7.99 6.74
C PHE A 19 5.05 8.22 7.04
N LEU A 20 4.76 9.34 7.71
CA LEU A 20 3.41 9.75 8.06
C LEU A 20 2.75 10.48 6.89
N LEU A 21 1.52 10.10 6.57
CA LEU A 21 0.64 10.90 5.73
C LEU A 21 -0.11 11.89 6.63
N GLU A 22 0.28 13.16 6.60
CA GLU A 22 -0.32 14.21 7.42
C GLU A 22 -1.81 14.37 7.14
N GLU A 23 -2.57 14.81 8.15
CA GLU A 23 -4.03 15.01 8.04
C GLU A 23 -4.43 16.03 6.98
N LYS A 24 -3.56 16.99 6.65
CA LYS A 24 -3.79 17.92 5.53
C LYS A 24 -3.94 17.21 4.17
N TYR A 25 -3.51 15.94 4.08
CA TYR A 25 -3.68 15.10 2.89
C TYR A 25 -4.76 14.05 3.08
N SER A 26 -4.84 13.42 4.25
CA SER A 26 -5.79 12.33 4.54
C SER A 26 -7.17 12.83 4.99
N GLY A 27 -7.27 14.07 5.50
CA GLY A 27 -8.51 14.71 5.94
C GLY A 27 -9.17 14.06 7.15
N LYS A 28 -8.54 13.03 7.75
CA LYS A 28 -9.08 12.33 8.92
C LYS A 28 -7.97 11.69 9.73
N SER A 29 -8.03 11.84 11.05
CA SER A 29 -7.07 11.26 11.97
C SER A 29 -7.14 9.73 12.02
N THR A 30 -6.05 9.09 12.40
CA THR A 30 -6.03 7.64 12.67
C THR A 30 -6.97 7.27 13.81
N ALA A 31 -7.02 8.07 14.86
CA ALA A 31 -7.92 7.85 15.99
C ALA A 31 -9.39 7.82 15.55
N ASP A 32 -9.82 8.78 14.72
CA ASP A 32 -11.19 8.82 14.20
C ASP A 32 -11.50 7.64 13.28
N LYS A 33 -10.55 7.24 12.44
CA LYS A 33 -10.72 6.06 11.56
C LYS A 33 -10.88 4.78 12.37
N ILE A 34 -10.06 4.59 13.40
CA ILE A 34 -10.16 3.44 14.32
C ILE A 34 -11.49 3.46 15.08
N ALA A 35 -11.91 4.64 15.56
CA ALA A 35 -13.19 4.78 16.25
C ALA A 35 -14.38 4.42 15.35
N ASP A 36 -14.36 4.84 14.09
CA ASP A 36 -15.42 4.50 13.14
C ASP A 36 -15.39 3.02 12.76
N LEU A 37 -14.22 2.41 12.62
CA LEU A 37 -14.10 0.98 12.37
C LEU A 37 -14.65 0.16 13.55
N ARG A 38 -14.38 0.58 14.79
CA ARG A 38 -14.96 -0.05 15.99
C ARG A 38 -16.49 0.02 16.02
N LYS A 39 -17.11 1.13 15.59
CA LYS A 39 -18.57 1.23 15.45
C LYS A 39 -19.13 0.22 14.45
N VAL A 40 -18.41 -0.02 13.36
CA VAL A 40 -18.83 -1.05 12.39
C VAL A 40 -18.68 -2.44 13.00
N MET A 41 -17.57 -2.72 13.68
CA MET A 41 -17.38 -4.00 14.38
C MET A 41 -18.51 -4.26 15.40
N GLU A 42 -18.88 -3.26 16.19
CA GLU A 42 -19.99 -3.36 17.16
C GLU A 42 -21.31 -3.67 16.47
N LYS A 43 -21.61 -3.00 15.35
CA LYS A 43 -22.82 -3.25 14.56
C LYS A 43 -22.89 -4.68 14.01
N GLU A 44 -21.75 -5.24 13.60
CA GLU A 44 -21.63 -6.61 13.12
C GLU A 44 -21.52 -7.63 14.27
N GLY A 45 -21.51 -7.17 15.51
CA GLY A 45 -21.36 -8.00 16.71
C GLY A 45 -20.00 -8.68 16.80
N ALA A 46 -18.96 -8.06 16.22
CA ALA A 46 -17.58 -8.52 16.29
C ALA A 46 -16.80 -7.71 17.34
N ASN A 47 -15.95 -8.38 18.11
CA ASN A 47 -15.08 -7.76 19.09
C ASN A 47 -13.58 -7.87 18.75
N VAL A 48 -13.27 -8.59 17.67
CA VAL A 48 -11.92 -8.67 17.09
C VAL A 48 -12.04 -8.50 15.58
N HIS A 49 -11.16 -7.69 14.98
CA HIS A 49 -11.01 -7.59 13.53
C HIS A 49 -9.57 -7.91 13.15
N ILE A 50 -9.38 -8.89 12.26
CA ILE A 50 -8.08 -9.24 11.70
C ILE A 50 -7.99 -8.64 10.31
N LEU A 51 -7.10 -7.67 10.13
CA LEU A 51 -6.89 -6.96 8.89
C LEU A 51 -5.55 -7.36 8.28
N THR A 52 -5.59 -7.88 7.06
CA THR A 52 -4.41 -8.35 6.32
C THR A 52 -4.17 -7.57 5.01
N SER A 53 -5.10 -6.71 4.63
CA SER A 53 -4.98 -5.85 3.46
C SER A 53 -3.99 -4.71 3.76
N LEU A 54 -2.84 -4.71 3.08
CA LEU A 54 -1.79 -3.71 3.28
C LEU A 54 -2.26 -2.30 2.97
N TYR A 55 -3.10 -2.14 1.93
CA TYR A 55 -3.71 -0.85 1.56
C TYR A 55 -4.63 -0.31 2.66
N ASP A 56 -5.38 -1.19 3.29
CA ASP A 56 -6.33 -0.81 4.33
C ASP A 56 -5.62 -0.45 5.62
N ILE A 57 -4.55 -1.19 5.98
CA ILE A 57 -3.68 -0.88 7.11
C ILE A 57 -3.01 0.48 6.91
N ALA A 58 -2.39 0.70 5.75
CA ALA A 58 -1.74 1.96 5.43
C ALA A 58 -2.72 3.16 5.45
N TRP A 59 -3.95 2.97 4.95
CA TRP A 59 -5.01 3.98 5.02
C TRP A 59 -5.48 4.23 6.44
N LEU A 60 -5.72 3.16 7.23
CA LEU A 60 -6.23 3.25 8.60
C LEU A 60 -5.24 3.99 9.51
N LEU A 61 -3.96 3.66 9.40
CA LEU A 61 -2.90 4.21 10.25
C LEU A 61 -2.32 5.55 9.75
N ASN A 62 -2.70 6.04 8.58
CA ASN A 62 -2.05 7.19 7.94
C ASN A 62 -0.51 7.05 7.84
N ILE A 63 -0.01 5.83 7.69
CA ILE A 63 1.41 5.52 7.54
C ILE A 63 1.63 4.91 6.15
N ARG A 64 2.76 5.21 5.56
CA ARG A 64 3.21 4.67 4.28
C ARG A 64 4.60 4.09 4.44
N GLY A 65 4.96 3.15 3.56
CA GLY A 65 6.28 2.55 3.47
C GLY A 65 6.61 2.18 2.03
N GLY A 66 7.77 1.65 1.79
CA GLY A 66 8.30 1.31 0.47
C GLY A 66 8.52 -0.19 0.26
N ASP A 67 7.81 -1.07 0.97
CA ASP A 67 8.05 -2.52 0.90
C ASP A 67 7.69 -3.15 -0.46
N ILE A 68 6.88 -2.47 -1.25
CA ILE A 68 6.47 -2.90 -2.59
C ILE A 68 6.68 -1.73 -3.55
N ASP A 69 7.43 -1.95 -4.61
CA ASP A 69 7.70 -0.96 -5.64
C ASP A 69 6.39 -0.38 -6.20
N TYR A 70 6.33 0.92 -6.36
CA TYR A 70 5.17 1.68 -6.85
C TYR A 70 3.92 1.65 -5.93
N VAL A 71 4.01 1.01 -4.78
CA VAL A 71 2.89 0.86 -3.85
C VAL A 71 3.33 1.24 -2.44
N PRO A 72 2.92 2.40 -1.91
CA PRO A 72 3.42 2.90 -0.63
C PRO A 72 2.75 2.18 0.57
N VAL A 73 3.04 0.91 0.74
CA VAL A 73 2.50 0.04 1.80
C VAL A 73 3.60 -0.60 2.62
N ILE A 74 3.22 -1.22 3.72
CA ILE A 74 4.08 -1.90 4.66
C ILE A 74 3.62 -3.35 4.76
N LEU A 75 4.54 -4.30 4.64
CA LEU A 75 4.27 -5.72 4.90
C LEU A 75 3.93 -5.89 6.38
N SER A 76 2.66 -6.07 6.66
CA SER A 76 2.17 -6.08 8.05
C SER A 76 0.82 -6.75 8.18
N TYR A 77 0.44 -7.02 9.43
CA TYR A 77 -0.89 -7.40 9.84
C TYR A 77 -1.39 -6.45 10.93
N LEU A 78 -2.69 -6.30 11.06
CA LEU A 78 -3.26 -5.50 12.13
C LEU A 78 -4.41 -6.27 12.78
N VAL A 79 -4.43 -6.25 14.11
CA VAL A 79 -5.56 -6.74 14.89
C VAL A 79 -6.14 -5.57 15.68
N LEU A 80 -7.42 -5.32 15.46
CA LEU A 80 -8.18 -4.34 16.20
C LEU A 80 -9.18 -5.04 17.10
N THR A 81 -9.19 -4.69 18.38
CA THR A 81 -10.22 -5.11 19.32
C THR A 81 -11.02 -3.89 19.80
N ASP A 82 -12.00 -4.11 20.64
CA ASP A 82 -12.72 -3.03 21.35
C ASP A 82 -11.78 -2.14 22.18
N LYS A 83 -10.65 -2.69 22.65
CA LYS A 83 -9.71 -2.00 23.56
C LYS A 83 -8.36 -1.68 22.93
N GLU A 84 -7.84 -2.57 22.07
CA GLU A 84 -6.47 -2.52 21.59
C GLU A 84 -6.43 -2.37 20.07
N CYS A 85 -5.34 -1.79 19.58
CA CYS A 85 -4.95 -1.81 18.19
C CYS A 85 -3.49 -2.30 18.14
N ILE A 86 -3.27 -3.47 17.57
CA ILE A 86 -1.96 -4.12 17.53
C ILE A 86 -1.52 -4.23 16.09
N TRP A 87 -0.36 -3.67 15.78
CA TRP A 87 0.23 -3.68 14.46
C TRP A 87 1.45 -4.59 14.42
N PHE A 88 1.42 -5.62 13.59
CA PHE A 88 2.48 -6.62 13.44
C PHE A 88 3.30 -6.29 12.20
N LEU A 89 4.57 -5.94 12.39
CA LEU A 89 5.48 -5.53 11.33
C LEU A 89 6.93 -5.84 11.70
N GLN A 90 7.86 -5.51 10.79
CA GLN A 90 9.29 -5.50 11.11
C GLN A 90 9.55 -4.28 12.02
N GLU A 91 9.77 -4.50 13.31
CA GLU A 91 9.86 -3.40 14.28
C GLU A 91 11.09 -2.49 14.07
N GLU A 92 12.10 -2.97 13.36
CA GLU A 92 13.32 -2.22 13.05
C GLU A 92 13.07 -0.97 12.18
N VAL A 93 11.96 -0.93 11.43
CA VAL A 93 11.60 0.22 10.58
C VAL A 93 10.86 1.34 11.33
N VAL A 94 10.53 1.12 12.61
CA VAL A 94 9.81 2.07 13.46
C VAL A 94 10.82 3.03 14.09
N ASP A 95 10.95 4.21 13.51
CA ASP A 95 11.78 5.28 14.07
C ASP A 95 11.09 5.99 15.25
N GLU A 96 11.81 6.91 15.90
CA GLU A 96 11.31 7.65 17.06
C GLU A 96 10.04 8.47 16.76
N LYS A 97 9.93 9.02 15.54
CA LYS A 97 8.79 9.83 15.11
C LYS A 97 7.56 8.95 14.93
N ILE A 98 7.72 7.82 14.28
CA ILE A 98 6.66 6.82 14.10
C ILE A 98 6.25 6.24 15.47
N ALA A 99 7.21 5.89 16.32
CA ALA A 99 6.92 5.38 17.66
C ALA A 99 6.12 6.37 18.51
N ALA A 100 6.46 7.66 18.46
CA ALA A 100 5.70 8.71 19.16
C ALA A 100 4.26 8.81 18.62
N TYR A 101 4.08 8.78 17.31
CA TYR A 101 2.78 8.79 16.64
C TYR A 101 1.92 7.58 17.00
N LEU A 102 2.50 6.38 17.00
CA LEU A 102 1.80 5.14 17.38
C LEU A 102 1.35 5.21 18.84
N LYS A 103 2.21 5.69 19.73
CA LYS A 103 1.90 5.87 21.15
C LYS A 103 0.75 6.86 21.35
N GLU A 104 0.75 8.00 20.66
CA GLU A 104 -0.33 8.99 20.71
C GLU A 104 -1.67 8.40 20.27
N ASN A 105 -1.66 7.53 19.29
CA ASN A 105 -2.86 6.87 18.76
C ASN A 105 -3.19 5.54 19.46
N HIS A 106 -2.53 5.21 20.56
CA HIS A 106 -2.73 3.96 21.34
C HIS A 106 -2.57 2.68 20.48
N ILE A 107 -1.58 2.67 19.60
CA ILE A 107 -1.24 1.53 18.75
C ILE A 107 0.02 0.86 19.31
N THR A 108 -0.05 -0.44 19.54
CA THR A 108 1.08 -1.26 20.00
C THR A 108 1.68 -2.00 18.83
N THR A 109 3.01 -2.03 18.70
CA THR A 109 3.70 -2.86 17.70
C THR A 109 4.06 -4.23 18.28
N ARG A 110 4.13 -5.22 17.40
CA ARG A 110 4.69 -6.55 17.65
C ARG A 110 5.46 -7.04 16.42
N PRO A 111 6.43 -7.94 16.59
CA PRO A 111 7.12 -8.56 15.46
C PRO A 111 6.15 -9.19 14.46
N TYR A 112 6.48 -9.09 13.16
CA TYR A 112 5.62 -9.52 12.04
C TYR A 112 5.04 -10.94 12.24
N ASP A 113 5.87 -11.91 12.59
CA ASP A 113 5.45 -13.30 12.75
C ASP A 113 4.66 -13.58 14.04
N ALA A 114 4.69 -12.66 15.01
CA ALA A 114 3.96 -12.81 16.28
C ALA A 114 2.44 -12.87 16.10
N ILE A 115 1.92 -12.48 14.93
CA ILE A 115 0.49 -12.61 14.60
C ILE A 115 0.02 -14.06 14.71
N TYR A 116 0.84 -15.03 14.31
CA TYR A 116 0.47 -16.46 14.31
C TYR A 116 0.32 -17.06 15.70
N ASP A 117 1.01 -16.52 16.68
CA ASP A 117 0.83 -16.93 18.07
C ASP A 117 -0.30 -16.15 18.73
N TYR A 118 -0.41 -14.85 18.42
CA TYR A 118 -1.50 -14.02 18.91
C TYR A 118 -2.89 -14.58 18.56
N VAL A 119 -3.09 -15.03 17.32
CA VAL A 119 -4.41 -15.56 16.91
C VAL A 119 -4.81 -16.83 17.65
N LYS A 120 -3.85 -17.62 18.13
CA LYS A 120 -4.12 -18.81 18.99
C LYS A 120 -4.60 -18.41 20.39
N GLU A 121 -4.19 -17.21 20.86
CA GLU A 121 -4.54 -16.71 22.19
C GLU A 121 -5.91 -16.02 22.21
N ILE A 122 -6.50 -15.70 21.06
CA ILE A 122 -7.83 -15.11 20.99
C ILE A 122 -8.84 -15.98 21.77
N PRO A 123 -9.63 -15.37 22.68
CA PRO A 123 -10.61 -16.11 23.49
C PRO A 123 -11.61 -16.90 22.62
N ALA A 124 -12.02 -18.06 23.09
CA ALA A 124 -12.94 -18.94 22.35
C ALA A 124 -14.34 -18.35 22.16
N ASP A 125 -14.73 -17.44 23.04
CA ASP A 125 -16.01 -16.70 22.99
C ASP A 125 -15.94 -15.42 22.14
N ALA A 126 -14.78 -15.14 21.52
CA ALA A 126 -14.62 -13.99 20.63
C ALA A 126 -15.44 -14.14 19.35
N CYS A 127 -15.77 -12.99 18.76
CA CYS A 127 -16.35 -12.91 17.43
C CYS A 127 -15.37 -12.15 16.54
N VAL A 128 -14.77 -12.85 15.57
CA VAL A 128 -13.74 -12.32 14.69
C VAL A 128 -14.33 -11.91 13.35
N LEU A 129 -14.18 -10.65 13.00
CA LEU A 129 -14.47 -10.12 11.67
C LEU A 129 -13.19 -10.23 10.82
N MET A 130 -13.30 -10.81 9.66
CA MET A 130 -12.22 -10.91 8.68
C MET A 130 -12.75 -11.17 7.28
N ASN A 131 -11.97 -10.86 6.26
CA ASN A 131 -12.27 -11.26 4.89
C ASN A 131 -11.56 -12.58 4.57
N GLY A 132 -12.29 -13.67 4.62
CA GLY A 132 -11.78 -15.04 4.41
C GLY A 132 -11.11 -15.25 3.04
N ASN A 133 -11.46 -14.43 2.04
CA ASN A 133 -10.85 -14.50 0.71
C ASN A 133 -9.43 -13.89 0.66
N THR A 134 -9.05 -13.06 1.63
CA THR A 134 -7.76 -12.34 1.65
C THR A 134 -6.86 -12.74 2.81
N VAL A 135 -7.41 -13.31 3.87
CA VAL A 135 -6.63 -13.80 5.03
C VAL A 135 -5.92 -15.09 4.66
N ASN A 136 -4.64 -15.18 4.99
CA ASN A 136 -3.86 -16.38 4.70
C ASN A 136 -4.31 -17.59 5.55
N TYR A 137 -4.13 -18.79 5.01
CA TYR A 137 -4.57 -20.04 5.61
C TYR A 137 -3.97 -20.28 7.01
N ARG A 138 -2.72 -19.88 7.26
CA ARG A 138 -2.06 -20.07 8.56
C ARG A 138 -2.78 -19.29 9.67
N ILE A 139 -3.25 -18.08 9.40
CA ILE A 139 -4.06 -17.32 10.35
C ILE A 139 -5.39 -18.03 10.61
N THR A 140 -6.13 -18.36 9.56
CA THR A 140 -7.46 -18.98 9.71
C THR A 140 -7.41 -20.34 10.40
N SER A 141 -6.43 -21.18 10.06
CA SER A 141 -6.24 -22.50 10.65
C SER A 141 -5.71 -22.46 12.09
N SER A 142 -5.17 -21.34 12.54
CA SER A 142 -4.68 -21.14 13.92
C SER A 142 -5.75 -20.65 14.88
N LEU A 143 -6.90 -20.18 14.38
CA LEU A 143 -8.02 -19.79 15.22
C LEU A 143 -8.67 -21.01 15.88
N LYS A 144 -9.16 -20.84 17.12
CA LYS A 144 -9.91 -21.87 17.81
C LYS A 144 -11.25 -22.12 17.09
N LYS A 145 -11.68 -23.37 17.05
CA LYS A 145 -12.89 -23.77 16.32
C LYS A 145 -14.18 -23.17 16.88
N GLU A 146 -14.19 -22.81 18.15
CA GLU A 146 -15.31 -22.22 18.87
C GLU A 146 -15.52 -20.76 18.54
N ILE A 147 -14.53 -20.08 18.00
CA ILE A 147 -14.60 -18.66 17.64
C ILE A 147 -15.64 -18.46 16.54
N ARG A 148 -16.57 -17.54 16.78
CA ARG A 148 -17.51 -17.11 15.75
C ARG A 148 -16.79 -16.22 14.72
N ILE A 149 -16.90 -16.56 13.45
CA ILE A 149 -16.31 -15.78 12.37
C ILE A 149 -17.42 -15.03 11.63
N VAL A 150 -17.24 -13.72 11.45
CA VAL A 150 -18.00 -12.87 10.54
C VAL A 150 -17.14 -12.71 9.29
N ASP A 151 -17.41 -13.56 8.29
CA ASP A 151 -16.69 -13.56 7.02
C ASP A 151 -17.35 -12.59 6.04
N GLN A 152 -16.71 -11.44 5.82
CA GLN A 152 -17.19 -10.41 4.90
C GLN A 152 -16.04 -9.51 4.44
N PRO A 153 -16.23 -8.73 3.35
CA PRO A 153 -15.26 -7.72 2.93
C PRO A 153 -14.87 -6.79 4.07
N ASN A 154 -13.62 -6.38 4.11
CA ASN A 154 -13.15 -5.47 5.16
C ASN A 154 -13.95 -4.16 5.12
N PRO A 155 -14.52 -3.68 6.22
CA PRO A 155 -15.22 -2.39 6.26
C PRO A 155 -14.35 -1.24 5.75
N THR A 156 -13.05 -1.33 5.96
CA THR A 156 -12.04 -0.37 5.50
C THR A 156 -12.00 -0.21 3.98
N GLU A 157 -12.41 -1.21 3.21
CA GLU A 157 -12.48 -1.13 1.74
C GLU A 157 -13.43 -0.01 1.30
N ILE A 158 -14.65 -0.01 1.84
CA ILE A 158 -15.63 1.04 1.53
C ILE A 158 -15.27 2.36 2.18
N MET A 159 -14.82 2.36 3.44
CA MET A 159 -14.40 3.57 4.14
C MET A 159 -13.27 4.30 3.39
N LYS A 160 -12.32 3.57 2.81
CA LYS A 160 -11.23 4.11 1.98
C LYS A 160 -11.72 4.53 0.58
N ALA A 161 -12.68 3.79 0.00
CA ALA A 161 -13.19 4.07 -1.33
C ALA A 161 -13.98 5.39 -1.38
N VAL A 162 -14.75 5.69 -0.35
CA VAL A 162 -15.52 6.94 -0.24
C VAL A 162 -14.62 8.04 0.29
N LYS A 163 -14.17 8.91 -0.61
CA LYS A 163 -13.21 9.99 -0.31
C LYS A 163 -13.88 11.15 0.42
N ASN A 164 -13.23 11.65 1.46
CA ASN A 164 -13.63 12.89 2.12
C ASN A 164 -13.25 14.13 1.27
N PRO A 165 -13.78 15.33 1.58
CA PRO A 165 -13.51 16.53 0.79
C PRO A 165 -12.03 16.90 0.67
N VAL A 166 -11.22 16.64 1.71
CA VAL A 166 -9.77 16.93 1.70
C VAL A 166 -9.05 15.99 0.75
N GLU A 167 -9.36 14.70 0.80
CA GLU A 167 -8.82 13.70 -0.13
C GLU A 167 -9.18 14.05 -1.58
N VAL A 168 -10.45 14.42 -1.84
CA VAL A 168 -10.92 14.82 -3.19
C VAL A 168 -10.13 16.00 -3.72
N GLU A 169 -9.93 17.04 -2.89
CA GLU A 169 -9.19 18.23 -3.29
C GLU A 169 -7.71 17.92 -3.57
N ASN A 170 -7.08 17.11 -2.72
CA ASN A 170 -5.69 16.69 -2.91
C ASN A 170 -5.52 15.81 -4.16
N ILE A 171 -6.47 14.90 -4.44
CA ILE A 171 -6.48 14.10 -5.66
C ILE A 171 -6.59 15.00 -6.89
N ARG A 172 -7.47 15.99 -6.89
CA ARG A 172 -7.59 16.96 -8.00
C ARG A 172 -6.27 17.70 -8.24
N LYS A 173 -5.62 18.19 -7.18
CA LYS A 173 -4.31 18.86 -7.28
C LYS A 173 -3.24 17.92 -7.84
N ALA A 174 -3.19 16.67 -7.39
CA ALA A 174 -2.26 15.67 -7.88
C ALA A 174 -2.46 15.40 -9.39
N HIS A 175 -3.71 15.26 -9.84
CA HIS A 175 -4.02 15.08 -11.26
C HIS A 175 -3.63 16.28 -12.13
N VAL A 176 -3.77 17.52 -11.62
CA VAL A 176 -3.29 18.71 -12.35
C VAL A 176 -1.78 18.67 -12.50
N LYS A 177 -1.03 18.32 -11.44
CA LYS A 177 0.44 18.20 -11.48
C LYS A 177 0.89 17.13 -12.49
N ASP A 178 0.29 15.95 -12.44
CA ASP A 178 0.58 14.87 -13.39
C ASP A 178 0.22 15.27 -14.82
N GLY A 179 -0.92 15.93 -15.02
CA GLY A 179 -1.34 16.48 -16.32
C GLY A 179 -0.35 17.48 -16.90
N VAL A 180 0.25 18.33 -16.07
CA VAL A 180 1.32 19.27 -16.49
C VAL A 180 2.56 18.49 -16.92
N ALA A 181 3.00 17.51 -16.12
CA ALA A 181 4.17 16.68 -16.46
C ALA A 181 3.95 15.92 -17.79
N PHE A 182 2.79 15.30 -17.93
CA PHE A 182 2.42 14.58 -19.14
C PHE A 182 2.29 15.49 -20.38
N THR A 183 1.75 16.67 -20.23
CA THR A 183 1.66 17.65 -21.33
C THR A 183 3.03 18.11 -21.81
N LYS A 184 3.96 18.36 -20.88
CA LYS A 184 5.36 18.69 -21.22
C LYS A 184 6.02 17.53 -21.98
N PHE A 185 5.80 16.30 -21.51
CA PHE A 185 6.31 15.11 -22.20
C PHE A 185 5.74 14.99 -23.61
N MET A 186 4.43 15.12 -23.79
CA MET A 186 3.79 15.01 -25.10
C MET A 186 4.27 16.09 -26.07
N TYR A 187 4.48 17.30 -25.59
CA TYR A 187 5.08 18.38 -26.40
C TYR A 187 6.49 18.02 -26.83
N TRP A 188 7.33 17.57 -25.90
CA TRP A 188 8.69 17.15 -26.20
C TRP A 188 8.73 15.98 -27.19
N LEU A 189 7.93 14.96 -26.97
CA LEU A 189 7.85 13.78 -27.83
C LEU A 189 7.47 14.19 -29.27
N LYS A 190 6.38 14.94 -29.46
CA LYS A 190 5.89 15.36 -30.79
C LYS A 190 6.87 16.27 -31.51
N THR A 191 7.66 17.05 -30.82
CA THR A 191 8.60 17.98 -31.45
C THR A 191 9.94 17.35 -31.78
N ASN A 192 10.30 16.22 -31.14
CA ASN A 192 11.63 15.61 -31.25
C ASN A 192 11.64 14.23 -31.92
N ILE A 193 10.49 13.53 -31.98
CA ILE A 193 10.43 12.22 -32.60
C ILE A 193 10.91 12.26 -34.04
N GLY A 194 11.84 11.37 -34.42
CA GLY A 194 12.48 11.34 -35.73
C GLY A 194 13.54 12.42 -35.95
N LYS A 195 13.83 13.31 -34.98
CA LYS A 195 14.83 14.37 -35.08
C LYS A 195 16.03 14.13 -34.16
N ILE A 196 15.84 13.41 -33.06
CA ILE A 196 16.89 13.03 -32.12
C ILE A 196 16.86 11.52 -31.89
N PRO A 197 17.99 10.89 -31.54
CA PRO A 197 17.96 9.51 -31.05
C PRO A 197 17.02 9.36 -29.87
N MET A 198 16.12 8.42 -29.94
CA MET A 198 15.12 8.18 -28.91
C MET A 198 14.87 6.67 -28.77
N THR A 199 14.74 6.21 -27.55
CA THR A 199 14.36 4.82 -27.22
C THR A 199 13.14 4.83 -26.33
N GLU A 200 12.48 3.69 -26.19
CA GLU A 200 11.36 3.49 -25.28
C GLU A 200 11.77 3.86 -23.83
N ILE A 201 13.00 3.48 -23.42
CA ILE A 201 13.53 3.80 -22.09
C ILE A 201 13.73 5.31 -21.96
N SER A 202 14.42 5.97 -22.92
CA SER A 202 14.68 7.41 -22.82
C SER A 202 13.41 8.26 -22.82
N ALA A 203 12.36 7.79 -23.49
CA ALA A 203 11.05 8.46 -23.47
C ALA A 203 10.35 8.27 -22.13
N SER A 204 10.43 7.08 -21.54
CA SER A 204 9.94 6.78 -20.19
C SER A 204 10.66 7.65 -19.14
N ASP A 205 11.99 7.67 -19.17
CA ASP A 205 12.83 8.48 -18.26
C ASP A 205 12.51 9.97 -18.34
N TYR A 206 12.24 10.46 -19.57
CA TYR A 206 11.88 11.87 -19.75
C TYR A 206 10.55 12.19 -19.07
N LEU A 207 9.53 11.33 -19.20
CA LEU A 207 8.26 11.54 -18.51
C LEU A 207 8.42 11.50 -16.99
N GLU A 208 9.18 10.53 -16.47
CA GLU A 208 9.46 10.45 -15.04
C GLU A 208 10.19 11.69 -14.54
N ALA A 209 11.19 12.20 -15.28
CA ALA A 209 11.87 13.44 -14.93
C ALA A 209 10.90 14.63 -14.82
N ARG A 210 9.88 14.71 -15.69
CA ARG A 210 8.84 15.78 -15.60
C ARG A 210 7.93 15.61 -14.39
N ARG A 211 7.65 14.37 -13.97
CA ARG A 211 6.91 14.08 -12.75
C ARG A 211 7.71 14.43 -11.49
N ARG A 212 9.01 14.11 -11.49
CA ARG A 212 9.95 14.43 -10.39
C ARG A 212 10.14 15.93 -10.16
N GLU A 213 9.87 16.77 -11.17
CA GLU A 213 9.86 18.24 -11.02
C GLU A 213 8.66 18.76 -10.20
N GLN A 214 7.65 17.95 -10.00
CA GLN A 214 6.45 18.36 -9.25
C GLN A 214 6.68 18.26 -7.75
N ASP A 215 6.14 19.23 -7.00
CA ASP A 215 6.22 19.23 -5.54
C ASP A 215 5.58 17.98 -4.94
N ASN A 216 6.22 17.42 -3.92
CA ASN A 216 5.76 16.23 -3.20
C ASN A 216 5.66 14.96 -4.06
N PHE A 217 6.44 14.88 -5.12
CA PHE A 217 6.62 13.62 -5.82
C PHE A 217 7.32 12.62 -4.88
N ILE A 218 6.78 11.42 -4.74
CA ILE A 218 7.36 10.33 -3.95
C ILE A 218 7.93 9.29 -4.91
N GLU A 219 7.07 8.68 -5.69
CA GLU A 219 7.43 7.66 -6.68
C GLU A 219 6.37 7.57 -7.78
N LEU A 220 6.61 6.77 -8.80
CA LEU A 220 5.62 6.41 -9.80
C LEU A 220 4.55 5.50 -9.16
N SER A 221 3.35 5.48 -9.73
CA SER A 221 2.28 4.56 -9.31
C SER A 221 2.34 3.18 -9.96
N PHE A 222 3.13 3.05 -11.02
CA PHE A 222 3.49 1.81 -11.73
C PHE A 222 4.61 2.11 -12.71
N ASP A 223 5.28 1.07 -13.17
CA ASP A 223 6.35 1.18 -14.16
C ASP A 223 5.80 1.73 -15.49
N THR A 224 6.50 2.71 -16.07
CA THR A 224 6.01 3.36 -17.29
C THR A 224 6.04 2.41 -18.47
N ILE A 225 4.89 2.11 -19.05
CA ILE A 225 4.78 1.33 -20.28
C ILE A 225 4.96 2.29 -21.46
N CYS A 226 6.13 2.24 -22.09
CA CYS A 226 6.44 2.96 -23.30
C CYS A 226 6.87 1.95 -24.37
N ALA A 227 6.10 1.86 -25.43
CA ALA A 227 6.30 0.84 -26.47
C ALA A 227 6.17 1.45 -27.88
N TYR A 228 7.07 1.05 -28.79
CA TYR A 228 7.11 1.50 -30.16
C TYR A 228 7.06 0.34 -31.16
N GLY A 229 6.43 0.56 -32.32
CA GLY A 229 6.36 -0.44 -33.40
C GLY A 229 5.74 -1.77 -32.95
N PRO A 230 6.38 -2.91 -33.24
CA PRO A 230 5.87 -4.23 -32.85
C PRO A 230 5.70 -4.42 -31.36
N ASN A 231 6.52 -3.75 -30.52
CA ASN A 231 6.44 -3.83 -29.07
C ASN A 231 5.11 -3.30 -28.53
N ALA A 232 4.49 -2.35 -29.23
CA ALA A 232 3.21 -1.77 -28.82
C ALA A 232 2.03 -2.77 -28.89
N ALA A 233 2.21 -3.92 -29.55
CA ALA A 233 1.22 -4.98 -29.57
C ALA A 233 1.32 -5.97 -28.39
N MET A 234 2.37 -5.85 -27.58
CA MET A 234 2.61 -6.75 -26.45
C MET A 234 1.90 -6.26 -25.20
N MET A 235 1.09 -7.12 -24.60
CA MET A 235 0.50 -6.85 -23.28
C MET A 235 1.56 -6.96 -22.20
N HIS A 236 1.46 -6.09 -21.19
CA HIS A 236 2.42 -6.04 -20.05
C HIS A 236 3.88 -5.88 -20.49
N TYR A 237 4.10 -5.11 -21.57
CA TYR A 237 5.44 -4.84 -22.07
C TYR A 237 6.24 -4.01 -21.06
N ALA A 238 7.47 -4.42 -20.81
CA ALA A 238 8.47 -3.65 -20.10
C ALA A 238 9.70 -3.49 -21.00
N ALA A 239 10.08 -2.25 -21.30
CA ALA A 239 11.29 -1.96 -22.06
C ALA A 239 12.52 -2.42 -21.27
N CYS A 240 13.44 -3.14 -21.95
CA CYS A 240 14.66 -3.65 -21.35
C CYS A 240 15.84 -3.40 -22.27
N LEU A 241 16.98 -3.01 -21.71
CA LEU A 241 18.21 -2.75 -22.49
C LEU A 241 18.66 -3.93 -23.34
N LEU A 242 18.27 -5.16 -22.99
CA LEU A 242 18.60 -6.37 -23.74
C LEU A 242 17.72 -6.61 -24.97
N TYR A 243 16.54 -6.01 -25.01
CA TYR A 243 15.54 -6.28 -26.04
C TYR A 243 15.03 -5.04 -26.77
N THR A 244 15.39 -3.85 -26.34
CA THR A 244 14.99 -2.61 -27.01
C THR A 244 15.87 -2.41 -28.24
N SER A 245 15.29 -2.54 -29.40
CA SER A 245 15.91 -2.01 -30.63
C SER A 245 15.92 -0.48 -30.56
N PRO A 246 17.00 0.19 -30.94
CA PRO A 246 16.95 1.61 -31.15
C PRO A 246 15.93 1.89 -32.25
N SER A 247 14.95 2.73 -31.97
CA SER A 247 13.95 3.20 -32.91
C SER A 247 14.52 4.26 -33.85
#